data_e262a14b53c11f2b8f70ffed48e12b3e
#
_entry.id   e262a14b53c11f2b8f70ffed48e12b3e
#
_cell.length_a   1.000
_cell.length_b   1.000
_cell.length_c   1.000
_cell.angle_alpha   90.00
_cell.angle_beta   90.00
_cell.angle_gamma   90.00
#
_symmetry.space_group_name_H-M   'P 1'
#
loop_
_entity.id
_entity.type
_entity.pdbx_description
1 polymer ?
#
loop_
_entity_poly.entity_id
_entity_poly.type
_entity_poly.pdbx_seq_one_letter_code
_entity_poly.pdbx_strand_id
1 'polypeptide(L)'
;AAGKYHRELGAPVESLRASMAISTRNESSGSNAFTLARMLVPTADMPIEERFSAINEILTAARTGAESAGLEALATISAVVPTSIVTRLARSQAETVDFATSNVRSAGVPLFMAGSQLLENYPVGPLGGVAFNVTLMSYLGSLDCGINIDEAAVESPSLLRDSLSQAFTELSAFAPARENSSSASKAEEGATKRQRRWWRRSQ
;
A
#
# COMPACT_ATOMS: atom_id res chain seq x y z
N ALA A 1 -10.79 -10.18 -0.12
CA ALA A 1 -11.75 -9.12 -0.43
C ALA A 1 -12.24 -9.19 -1.88
N ALA A 2 -11.43 -8.82 -2.88
CA ALA A 2 -11.87 -8.76 -4.28
C ALA A 2 -12.51 -10.06 -4.80
N GLY A 3 -11.92 -11.23 -4.52
CA GLY A 3 -12.52 -12.52 -4.90
C GLY A 3 -13.89 -12.78 -4.25
N LYS A 4 -14.06 -12.35 -2.99
CA LYS A 4 -15.36 -12.42 -2.31
C LYS A 4 -16.37 -11.50 -2.99
N TYR A 5 -16.01 -10.27 -3.27
CA TYR A 5 -16.81 -9.31 -4.01
C TYR A 5 -17.35 -9.90 -5.32
N HIS A 6 -16.47 -10.48 -6.13
CA HIS A 6 -16.86 -11.10 -7.42
C HIS A 6 -17.79 -12.29 -7.23
N ARG A 7 -17.59 -13.13 -6.21
CA ARG A 7 -18.48 -14.27 -5.92
C ARG A 7 -19.87 -13.79 -5.50
N GLU A 8 -19.97 -12.76 -4.69
CA GLU A 8 -21.25 -12.21 -4.24
C GLU A 8 -22.05 -11.54 -5.37
N LEU A 9 -21.34 -11.01 -6.39
CA LEU A 9 -21.97 -10.53 -7.63
C LEU A 9 -22.33 -11.66 -8.63
N GLY A 10 -22.06 -12.92 -8.29
CA GLY A 10 -22.33 -14.05 -9.19
C GLY A 10 -21.36 -14.15 -10.37
N ALA A 11 -20.24 -13.45 -10.36
CA ALA A 11 -19.22 -13.41 -11.40
C ALA A 11 -17.84 -13.81 -10.83
N PRO A 12 -17.65 -15.06 -10.34
CA PRO A 12 -16.40 -15.47 -9.73
C PRO A 12 -15.23 -15.40 -10.72
N VAL A 13 -14.08 -14.95 -10.22
CA VAL A 13 -12.82 -14.85 -10.97
C VAL A 13 -11.70 -15.57 -10.21
N GLU A 14 -10.86 -16.29 -10.94
CA GLU A 14 -9.76 -17.09 -10.38
C GLU A 14 -8.57 -16.20 -9.99
N SER A 15 -8.37 -15.10 -10.70
CA SER A 15 -7.28 -14.17 -10.47
C SER A 15 -7.62 -12.78 -10.98
N LEU A 16 -6.96 -11.76 -10.41
CA LEU A 16 -7.04 -10.36 -10.84
C LEU A 16 -5.63 -9.80 -11.08
N ARG A 17 -5.54 -8.90 -12.03
CA ARG A 17 -4.31 -8.17 -12.36
C ARG A 17 -4.17 -7.00 -11.40
N ALA A 18 -3.15 -7.06 -10.56
CA ALA A 18 -2.83 -6.00 -9.61
C ALA A 18 -1.58 -5.24 -10.01
N SER A 19 -1.51 -3.97 -9.66
CA SER A 19 -0.27 -3.21 -9.61
C SER A 19 0.05 -2.83 -8.18
N MET A 20 1.35 -2.87 -7.84
CA MET A 20 1.85 -2.48 -6.53
C MET A 20 3.04 -1.54 -6.66
N ALA A 21 3.01 -0.43 -5.95
CA ALA A 21 4.15 0.46 -5.85
C ALA A 21 5.22 -0.18 -4.96
N ILE A 22 6.39 -0.48 -5.54
CA ILE A 22 7.55 -1.02 -4.85
C ILE A 22 8.60 0.09 -4.75
N SER A 23 9.07 0.37 -3.55
CA SER A 23 10.14 1.35 -3.34
C SER A 23 11.44 0.85 -3.95
N THR A 24 12.06 1.67 -4.78
CA THR A 24 13.39 1.46 -5.37
C THR A 24 14.41 2.44 -4.80
N ARG A 25 14.15 2.99 -3.61
CA ARG A 25 15.04 3.95 -2.95
C ARG A 25 16.37 3.32 -2.63
N ASN A 26 17.43 3.97 -3.09
CA ASN A 26 18.80 3.77 -2.67
C ASN A 26 19.36 5.10 -2.11
N GLU A 27 20.55 5.10 -1.55
CA GLU A 27 21.15 6.30 -0.93
C GLU A 27 21.31 7.49 -1.89
N SER A 28 21.30 7.23 -3.21
CA SER A 28 21.45 8.25 -4.27
C SER A 28 20.13 8.65 -4.95
N SER A 29 19.01 8.00 -4.63
CA SER A 29 17.73 8.27 -5.28
C SER A 29 16.96 9.40 -4.61
N GLY A 30 16.24 10.20 -5.41
CA GLY A 30 15.35 11.25 -4.92
C GLY A 30 14.18 10.72 -4.07
N SER A 31 13.41 11.64 -3.47
CA SER A 31 12.34 11.32 -2.51
C SER A 31 11.22 10.41 -3.03
N ASN A 32 11.02 10.32 -4.36
CA ASN A 32 9.92 9.59 -5.00
C ASN A 32 10.41 8.45 -5.92
N ALA A 33 11.42 7.68 -5.50
CA ALA A 33 11.86 6.52 -6.25
C ALA A 33 10.99 5.31 -5.94
N PHE A 34 10.13 4.93 -6.88
CA PHE A 34 9.33 3.69 -6.84
C PHE A 34 9.10 3.18 -8.26
N THR A 35 8.88 1.88 -8.38
CA THR A 35 8.42 1.23 -9.61
C THR A 35 7.07 0.58 -9.39
N LEU A 36 6.28 0.46 -10.47
CA LEU A 36 5.01 -0.26 -10.43
C LEU A 36 5.25 -1.71 -10.87
N ALA A 37 5.23 -2.62 -9.92
CA ALA A 37 5.24 -4.03 -10.21
C ALA A 37 3.82 -4.50 -10.56
N ARG A 38 3.70 -5.31 -11.59
CA ARG A 38 2.44 -5.93 -12.02
C ARG A 38 2.47 -7.40 -11.66
N MET A 39 1.34 -7.88 -11.18
CA MET A 39 1.22 -9.25 -10.72
C MET A 39 -0.19 -9.77 -10.95
N LEU A 40 -0.31 -11.08 -11.13
CA LEU A 40 -1.58 -11.79 -11.13
C LEU A 40 -1.81 -12.34 -9.72
N VAL A 41 -2.85 -11.85 -9.06
CA VAL A 41 -3.17 -12.21 -7.67
C VAL A 41 -4.29 -13.22 -7.64
N PRO A 42 -4.15 -14.38 -6.98
CA PRO A 42 -5.19 -15.38 -6.86
C PRO A 42 -6.38 -14.83 -6.05
N THR A 43 -7.58 -15.01 -6.59
CA THR A 43 -8.85 -14.57 -5.99
C THR A 43 -9.84 -15.70 -5.79
N ALA A 44 -9.50 -16.90 -6.27
CA ALA A 44 -10.24 -18.14 -6.03
C ALA A 44 -10.50 -18.38 -4.55
N ASP A 45 -11.48 -19.19 -4.22
CA ASP A 45 -11.73 -19.57 -2.83
C ASP A 45 -10.68 -20.55 -2.35
N MET A 46 -9.93 -20.14 -1.33
CA MET A 46 -8.85 -20.91 -0.73
C MET A 46 -8.64 -20.51 0.73
N PRO A 47 -8.04 -21.40 1.55
CA PRO A 47 -7.67 -21.08 2.93
C PRO A 47 -6.79 -19.83 3.03
N ILE A 48 -6.91 -19.09 4.14
CA ILE A 48 -6.20 -17.83 4.34
C ILE A 48 -4.67 -18.03 4.36
N GLU A 49 -4.19 -19.14 4.90
CA GLU A 49 -2.78 -19.50 4.97
C GLU A 49 -2.19 -19.71 3.57
N GLU A 50 -2.89 -20.47 2.74
CA GLU A 50 -2.49 -20.77 1.37
C GLU A 50 -2.46 -19.49 0.53
N ARG A 51 -3.51 -18.66 0.65
CA ARG A 51 -3.57 -17.36 -0.03
C ARG A 51 -2.46 -16.43 0.41
N PHE A 52 -2.16 -16.40 1.70
CA PHE A 52 -1.07 -15.58 2.24
C PHE A 52 0.28 -16.02 1.67
N SER A 53 0.57 -17.32 1.66
CA SER A 53 1.80 -17.87 1.07
C SER A 53 1.91 -17.55 -0.42
N ALA A 54 0.86 -17.81 -1.20
CA ALA A 54 0.86 -17.55 -2.63
C ALA A 54 1.09 -16.05 -2.95
N ILE A 55 0.42 -15.15 -2.24
CA ILE A 55 0.62 -13.71 -2.43
C ILE A 55 2.02 -13.28 -2.01
N ASN A 56 2.57 -13.83 -0.91
CA ASN A 56 3.91 -13.49 -0.46
C ASN A 56 4.99 -13.94 -1.46
N GLU A 57 4.85 -15.10 -2.08
CA GLU A 57 5.73 -15.58 -3.16
C GLU A 57 5.69 -14.66 -4.37
N ILE A 58 4.48 -14.27 -4.82
CA ILE A 58 4.28 -13.34 -5.93
C ILE A 58 4.94 -11.98 -5.63
N LEU A 59 4.74 -11.44 -4.44
CA LEU A 59 5.33 -10.17 -4.02
C LEU A 59 6.86 -10.23 -3.94
N THR A 60 7.41 -11.35 -3.46
CA THR A 60 8.86 -11.57 -3.37
C THR A 60 9.46 -11.63 -4.76
N ALA A 61 8.87 -12.39 -5.68
CA ALA A 61 9.30 -12.45 -7.07
C ALA A 61 9.22 -11.09 -7.77
N ALA A 62 8.13 -10.33 -7.53
CA ALA A 62 7.95 -9.00 -8.11
C ALA A 62 9.00 -8.00 -7.61
N ARG A 63 9.41 -8.07 -6.33
CA ARG A 63 10.48 -7.23 -5.77
C ARG A 63 11.83 -7.55 -6.40
N THR A 64 12.19 -8.83 -6.46
CA THR A 64 13.46 -9.27 -7.08
C THR A 64 13.50 -8.89 -8.56
N GLY A 65 12.40 -9.05 -9.30
CA GLY A 65 12.30 -8.62 -10.69
C GLY A 65 12.40 -7.10 -10.87
N ALA A 66 11.86 -6.31 -9.95
CA ALA A 66 11.96 -4.86 -9.97
C ALA A 66 13.39 -4.34 -9.70
N GLU A 67 14.14 -5.01 -8.84
CA GLU A 67 15.54 -4.71 -8.57
C GLU A 67 16.45 -5.01 -9.77
N SER A 68 16.12 -6.05 -10.55
CA SER A 68 16.91 -6.47 -11.73
C SER A 68 16.55 -5.70 -13.00
N ALA A 69 15.35 -5.16 -13.11
CA ALA A 69 14.95 -4.31 -14.22
C ALA A 69 15.50 -2.90 -14.02
N GLY A 70 16.73 -2.67 -14.50
CA GLY A 70 17.39 -1.37 -14.39
C GLY A 70 16.52 -0.23 -14.91
N LEU A 71 15.95 0.54 -13.99
CA LEU A 71 15.05 1.69 -14.24
C LEU A 71 15.72 2.86 -14.96
N GLU A 72 17.02 2.83 -15.16
CA GLU A 72 17.78 3.86 -15.87
C GLU A 72 17.33 4.03 -17.33
N ALA A 73 16.85 2.98 -17.98
CA ALA A 73 16.39 3.04 -19.36
C ALA A 73 15.10 3.85 -19.52
N LEU A 74 14.19 3.81 -18.56
CA LEU A 74 12.90 4.53 -18.65
C LEU A 74 13.03 6.02 -18.32
N ALA A 75 13.93 6.39 -17.41
CA ALA A 75 14.18 7.78 -17.06
C ALA A 75 14.81 8.56 -18.23
N THR A 76 15.67 7.91 -19.03
CA THR A 76 16.32 8.52 -20.19
C THR A 76 15.34 8.76 -21.35
N ILE A 77 14.34 7.90 -21.53
CA ILE A 77 13.32 8.02 -22.59
C ILE A 77 12.32 9.15 -22.26
N SER A 78 11.99 9.38 -21.01
CA SER A 78 10.99 10.39 -20.61
C SER A 78 11.43 11.84 -20.89
N ALA A 79 12.72 12.09 -21.02
CA ALA A 79 13.27 13.42 -21.29
C ALA A 79 13.12 13.87 -22.77
N VAL A 80 12.87 12.92 -23.69
CA VAL A 80 12.85 13.18 -25.15
C VAL A 80 11.46 12.97 -25.75
N VAL A 81 10.55 12.27 -25.07
CA VAL A 81 9.23 11.92 -25.59
C VAL A 81 8.19 12.97 -25.18
N PRO A 82 7.35 13.49 -26.10
CA PRO A 82 6.28 14.41 -25.78
C PRO A 82 5.34 13.85 -24.69
N THR A 83 4.93 14.68 -23.75
CA THR A 83 4.08 14.31 -22.60
C THR A 83 2.78 13.60 -23.02
N SER A 84 2.22 13.95 -24.19
CA SER A 84 1.03 13.31 -24.74
C SER A 84 1.24 11.82 -25.08
N ILE A 85 2.42 11.45 -25.57
CA ILE A 85 2.76 10.06 -25.87
C ILE A 85 2.98 9.29 -24.56
N VAL A 86 3.68 9.88 -23.61
CA VAL A 86 3.88 9.30 -22.27
C VAL A 86 2.54 9.06 -21.55
N THR A 87 1.64 10.05 -21.60
CA THR A 87 0.30 9.93 -20.99
C THR A 87 -0.54 8.86 -21.67
N ARG A 88 -0.47 8.77 -23.01
CA ARG A 88 -1.21 7.73 -23.75
C ARG A 88 -0.68 6.33 -23.45
N LEU A 89 0.63 6.17 -23.37
CA LEU A 89 1.27 4.91 -23.00
C LEU A 89 0.94 4.55 -21.53
N ALA A 90 0.98 5.49 -20.63
CA ALA A 90 0.59 5.27 -19.23
C ALA A 90 -0.88 4.82 -19.11
N ARG A 91 -1.79 5.45 -19.87
CA ARG A 91 -3.20 5.02 -19.93
C ARG A 91 -3.37 3.60 -20.46
N SER A 92 -2.76 3.28 -21.61
CA SER A 92 -2.87 1.93 -22.19
C SER A 92 -2.30 0.85 -21.26
N GLN A 93 -1.33 1.24 -20.43
CA GLN A 93 -0.78 0.36 -19.41
C GLN A 93 -1.73 0.20 -18.20
N ALA A 94 -2.48 1.23 -17.82
CA ALA A 94 -3.48 1.14 -16.75
C ALA A 94 -4.65 0.21 -17.13
N GLU A 95 -5.09 0.20 -18.38
CA GLU A 95 -6.15 -0.68 -18.90
C GLU A 95 -5.84 -2.18 -18.74
N THR A 96 -4.58 -2.54 -18.49
CA THR A 96 -4.15 -3.94 -18.24
C THR A 96 -4.12 -4.33 -16.77
N VAL A 97 -4.61 -3.46 -15.86
CA VAL A 97 -4.60 -3.65 -14.41
C VAL A 97 -6.00 -3.45 -13.88
N ASP A 98 -6.48 -4.39 -13.07
CA ASP A 98 -7.83 -4.34 -12.51
C ASP A 98 -7.86 -3.46 -11.25
N PHE A 99 -6.84 -3.54 -10.40
CA PHE A 99 -6.72 -2.69 -9.22
C PHE A 99 -5.27 -2.36 -8.87
N ALA A 100 -5.10 -1.28 -8.10
CA ALA A 100 -3.80 -0.88 -7.57
C ALA A 100 -3.74 -1.03 -6.05
N THR A 101 -2.55 -1.27 -5.53
CA THR A 101 -2.30 -1.27 -4.09
C THR A 101 -0.96 -0.61 -3.78
N SER A 102 -0.89 0.01 -2.60
CA SER A 102 0.33 0.61 -2.08
C SER A 102 0.42 0.40 -0.58
N ASN A 103 1.64 0.20 -0.08
CA ASN A 103 1.89 0.12 1.34
C ASN A 103 3.00 1.11 1.70
N VAL A 104 2.64 2.14 2.45
CA VAL A 104 3.53 3.25 2.82
C VAL A 104 3.86 3.14 4.30
N ARG A 105 5.13 3.20 4.63
CA ARG A 105 5.56 3.36 6.03
C ARG A 105 5.54 4.83 6.39
N SER A 106 4.79 5.17 7.43
CA SER A 106 4.87 6.47 8.08
C SER A 106 5.91 6.48 9.22
N ALA A 107 6.01 7.59 9.93
CA ALA A 107 6.93 7.73 11.06
C ALA A 107 6.56 6.77 12.20
N GLY A 108 7.58 6.12 12.79
CA GLY A 108 7.42 5.29 14.00
C GLY A 108 7.39 6.10 15.30
N VAL A 109 7.21 7.42 15.21
CA VAL A 109 7.15 8.37 16.34
C VAL A 109 5.92 9.24 16.21
N PRO A 110 5.37 9.76 17.33
CA PRO A 110 4.25 10.69 17.29
C PRO A 110 4.57 11.93 16.46
N LEU A 111 3.71 12.22 15.49
CA LEU A 111 3.79 13.43 14.67
C LEU A 111 2.84 14.48 15.21
N PHE A 112 3.23 15.74 15.06
CA PHE A 112 2.43 16.88 15.49
C PHE A 112 2.24 17.85 14.32
N MET A 113 1.02 18.35 14.17
CA MET A 113 0.67 19.35 13.18
C MET A 113 0.04 20.54 13.89
N ALA A 114 0.63 21.73 13.74
CA ALA A 114 0.18 22.95 14.39
C ALA A 114 -0.02 22.80 15.93
N GLY A 115 0.84 22.02 16.60
CA GLY A 115 0.77 21.77 18.06
C GLY A 115 -0.16 20.62 18.48
N SER A 116 -0.97 20.08 17.58
CA SER A 116 -1.85 18.94 17.84
C SER A 116 -1.21 17.64 17.38
N GLN A 117 -1.37 16.56 18.18
CA GLN A 117 -0.87 15.25 17.82
C GLN A 117 -1.73 14.63 16.71
N LEU A 118 -1.06 14.06 15.70
CA LEU A 118 -1.71 13.22 14.70
C LEU A 118 -2.08 11.88 15.35
N LEU A 119 -3.35 11.52 15.34
CA LEU A 119 -3.86 10.26 15.89
C LEU A 119 -3.94 9.16 14.84
N GLU A 120 -4.40 9.50 13.65
CA GLU A 120 -4.64 8.60 12.52
C GLU A 120 -4.22 9.29 11.22
N ASN A 121 -3.85 8.51 10.21
CA ASN A 121 -3.41 9.03 8.92
C ASN A 121 -3.95 8.17 7.77
N TYR A 122 -5.09 8.54 7.23
CA TYR A 122 -5.74 7.83 6.14
C TYR A 122 -5.17 8.24 4.78
N PRO A 123 -4.49 7.33 4.07
CA PRO A 123 -3.91 7.64 2.77
C PRO A 123 -4.96 7.62 1.67
N VAL A 124 -4.79 8.47 0.67
CA VAL A 124 -5.59 8.47 -0.55
C VAL A 124 -4.67 8.23 -1.74
N GLY A 125 -4.82 7.07 -2.40
CA GLY A 125 -4.07 6.74 -3.61
C GLY A 125 -4.83 7.13 -4.88
N PRO A 126 -4.14 7.47 -5.98
CA PRO A 126 -4.78 7.77 -7.25
C PRO A 126 -5.39 6.52 -7.87
N LEU A 127 -6.49 6.65 -8.61
CA LEU A 127 -7.05 5.54 -9.41
C LEU A 127 -6.15 5.21 -10.61
N GLY A 128 -5.72 6.21 -11.35
CA GLY A 128 -4.80 6.01 -12.48
C GLY A 128 -5.38 5.14 -13.60
N GLY A 129 -6.71 4.97 -13.68
CA GLY A 129 -7.38 4.14 -14.68
C GLY A 129 -7.69 2.70 -14.23
N VAL A 130 -7.49 2.36 -12.95
CA VAL A 130 -7.90 1.08 -12.37
C VAL A 130 -9.27 1.20 -11.69
N ALA A 131 -9.96 0.08 -11.49
CA ALA A 131 -11.30 0.06 -10.87
C ALA A 131 -11.26 0.54 -9.41
N PHE A 132 -10.22 0.21 -8.67
CA PHE A 132 -10.03 0.72 -7.30
C PHE A 132 -8.56 0.70 -6.88
N ASN A 133 -8.24 1.55 -5.91
CA ASN A 133 -6.92 1.61 -5.28
C ASN A 133 -7.05 1.44 -3.77
N VAL A 134 -6.27 0.52 -3.21
CA VAL A 134 -6.15 0.31 -1.76
C VAL A 134 -4.77 0.77 -1.31
N THR A 135 -4.72 1.84 -0.55
CA THR A 135 -3.47 2.34 0.02
C THR A 135 -3.46 2.11 1.53
N LEU A 136 -2.39 1.52 1.99
CA LEU A 136 -2.13 1.24 3.40
C LEU A 136 -1.06 2.19 3.93
N MET A 137 -1.22 2.67 5.16
CA MET A 137 -0.21 3.46 5.84
C MET A 137 -0.05 3.00 7.28
N SER A 138 1.17 2.59 7.64
CA SER A 138 1.46 2.21 9.03
C SER A 138 1.86 3.43 9.84
N TYR A 139 1.21 3.66 10.98
CA TYR A 139 1.51 4.75 11.90
C TYR A 139 1.33 4.29 13.36
N LEU A 140 2.37 4.43 14.19
CA LEU A 140 2.37 4.11 15.63
C LEU A 140 1.77 2.75 16.00
N GLY A 141 1.98 1.73 15.15
CA GLY A 141 1.47 0.37 15.39
C GLY A 141 0.07 0.12 14.85
N SER A 142 -0.63 1.13 14.31
CA SER A 142 -1.84 0.97 13.50
C SER A 142 -1.52 0.78 12.03
N LEU A 143 -2.48 0.29 11.29
CA LEU A 143 -2.45 0.20 9.83
C LEU A 143 -3.72 0.89 9.30
N ASP A 144 -3.57 2.13 8.87
CA ASP A 144 -4.67 2.91 8.32
C ASP A 144 -4.85 2.57 6.84
N CYS A 145 -6.10 2.37 6.43
CA CYS A 145 -6.44 1.95 5.07
C CYS A 145 -7.35 2.97 4.40
N GLY A 146 -6.90 3.49 3.26
CA GLY A 146 -7.72 4.28 2.34
C GLY A 146 -8.08 3.47 1.10
N ILE A 147 -9.35 3.49 0.72
CA ILE A 147 -9.83 2.93 -0.54
C ILE A 147 -10.40 4.04 -1.42
N ASN A 148 -9.91 4.12 -2.66
CA ASN A 148 -10.45 4.99 -3.70
C ASN A 148 -11.06 4.10 -4.78
N ILE A 149 -12.32 4.35 -5.15
CA ILE A 149 -13.13 3.48 -6.02
C ILE A 149 -13.64 4.30 -7.21
N ASP A 150 -13.53 3.74 -8.42
CA ASP A 150 -14.22 4.23 -9.60
C ASP A 150 -15.63 3.63 -9.64
N GLU A 151 -16.64 4.43 -9.34
CA GLU A 151 -18.03 4.00 -9.32
C GLU A 151 -18.56 3.59 -10.70
N ALA A 152 -17.89 4.00 -11.78
CA ALA A 152 -18.24 3.55 -13.13
C ALA A 152 -17.74 2.12 -13.43
N ALA A 153 -16.67 1.68 -12.72
CA ALA A 153 -16.06 0.38 -12.90
C ALA A 153 -16.49 -0.64 -11.83
N VAL A 154 -16.91 -0.18 -10.65
CA VAL A 154 -17.29 -1.02 -9.50
C VAL A 154 -18.80 -0.92 -9.28
N GLU A 155 -19.52 -1.97 -9.59
CA GLU A 155 -20.99 -2.01 -9.53
C GLU A 155 -21.55 -1.77 -8.12
N SER A 156 -20.89 -2.26 -7.08
CA SER A 156 -21.30 -2.10 -5.68
C SER A 156 -20.12 -1.68 -4.79
N PRO A 157 -19.83 -0.37 -4.69
CA PRO A 157 -18.74 0.14 -3.84
C PRO A 157 -18.85 -0.25 -2.37
N SER A 158 -20.06 -0.28 -1.83
CA SER A 158 -20.32 -0.70 -0.45
C SER A 158 -19.95 -2.16 -0.21
N LEU A 159 -20.32 -3.05 -1.13
CA LEU A 159 -19.98 -4.46 -1.04
C LEU A 159 -18.46 -4.69 -1.08
N LEU A 160 -17.75 -3.96 -1.94
CA LEU A 160 -16.28 -4.03 -2.01
C LEU A 160 -15.64 -3.54 -0.70
N ARG A 161 -16.11 -2.43 -0.15
CA ARG A 161 -15.67 -1.90 1.14
C ARG A 161 -15.89 -2.91 2.27
N ASP A 162 -17.08 -3.50 2.34
CA ASP A 162 -17.45 -4.44 3.40
C ASP A 162 -16.64 -5.74 3.27
N SER A 163 -16.40 -6.21 2.05
CA SER A 163 -15.51 -7.35 1.76
C SER A 163 -14.06 -7.06 2.17
N LEU A 164 -13.58 -5.83 2.01
CA LEU A 164 -12.26 -5.40 2.51
C LEU A 164 -12.22 -5.41 4.04
N SER A 165 -13.19 -4.80 4.70
CA SER A 165 -13.28 -4.75 6.17
C SER A 165 -13.29 -6.15 6.77
N GLN A 166 -14.06 -7.07 6.20
CA GLN A 166 -14.07 -8.46 6.63
C GLN A 166 -12.71 -9.14 6.44
N ALA A 167 -12.07 -8.96 5.29
CA ALA A 167 -10.76 -9.56 5.03
C ALA A 167 -9.68 -9.05 6.02
N PHE A 168 -9.72 -7.78 6.42
CA PHE A 168 -8.84 -7.24 7.46
C PHE A 168 -9.12 -7.89 8.82
N THR A 169 -10.39 -8.10 9.17
CA THR A 169 -10.77 -8.79 10.42
C THR A 169 -10.26 -10.23 10.44
N GLU A 170 -10.42 -10.97 9.32
CA GLU A 170 -9.92 -12.34 9.18
C GLU A 170 -8.39 -12.40 9.29
N LEU A 171 -7.69 -11.49 8.63
CA LEU A 171 -6.22 -11.40 8.70
C LEU A 171 -5.73 -11.05 10.12
N SER A 172 -6.42 -10.17 10.81
CA SER A 172 -6.09 -9.80 12.20
C SER A 172 -6.28 -10.96 13.16
N ALA A 173 -7.29 -11.79 12.94
CA ALA A 173 -7.51 -13.00 13.73
C ALA A 173 -6.49 -14.12 13.44
N PHE A 174 -5.98 -14.16 12.20
CA PHE A 174 -4.97 -15.13 11.77
C PHE A 174 -3.55 -14.74 12.24
N ALA A 175 -3.24 -13.44 12.31
CA ALA A 175 -1.94 -13.00 12.77
C ALA A 175 -1.71 -13.41 14.23
N PRO A 176 -0.60 -14.11 14.56
CA PRO A 176 -0.30 -14.41 15.95
C PRO A 176 -0.23 -13.10 16.74
N ALA A 177 -0.83 -13.09 17.92
CA ALA A 177 -0.77 -11.94 18.83
C ALA A 177 0.71 -11.54 18.98
N ARG A 178 1.09 -10.37 18.43
CA ARG A 178 2.43 -9.84 18.66
C ARG A 178 2.54 -9.63 20.16
N GLU A 179 3.39 -10.39 20.83
CA GLU A 179 3.87 -10.00 22.14
C GLU A 179 4.36 -8.56 22.02
N ASN A 180 3.73 -7.66 22.78
CA ASN A 180 4.11 -6.25 22.83
C ASN A 180 5.61 -6.19 23.10
N SER A 181 6.41 -6.10 22.06
CA SER A 181 7.84 -5.93 22.21
C SER A 181 8.03 -4.60 22.93
N SER A 182 8.69 -4.65 24.08
CA SER A 182 8.98 -3.58 25.05
C SER A 182 9.72 -2.36 24.47
N SER A 183 9.73 -2.21 23.15
CA SER A 183 10.32 -1.07 22.43
C SER A 183 9.47 0.21 22.51
N ALA A 184 8.15 0.09 22.66
CA ALA A 184 7.28 1.26 22.81
C ALA A 184 7.51 1.97 24.14
N SER A 185 7.66 1.20 25.25
CA SER A 185 7.90 1.79 26.59
C SER A 185 9.25 2.50 26.71
N LYS A 186 10.29 2.00 26.02
CA LYS A 186 11.61 2.66 25.97
C LYS A 186 11.61 3.93 25.12
N ALA A 187 10.78 3.99 24.08
CA ALA A 187 10.64 5.19 23.25
C ALA A 187 9.92 6.31 24.00
N GLU A 188 8.87 5.99 24.76
CA GLU A 188 8.16 6.96 25.61
C GLU A 188 9.03 7.51 26.75
N GLU A 189 9.79 6.65 27.40
CA GLU A 189 10.71 7.07 28.47
C GLU A 189 11.86 7.94 27.95
N GLY A 190 12.36 7.65 26.76
CA GLY A 190 13.39 8.44 26.07
C GLY A 190 12.88 9.81 25.60
N ALA A 191 11.65 9.89 25.10
CA ALA A 191 11.01 11.11 24.63
C ALA A 191 10.75 12.07 25.81
N THR A 192 10.24 11.56 26.92
CA THR A 192 9.95 12.35 28.13
C THR A 192 11.23 12.93 28.76
N LYS A 193 12.33 12.18 28.78
CA LYS A 193 13.64 12.64 29.27
C LYS A 193 14.25 13.72 28.37
N ARG A 194 14.10 13.60 27.03
CA ARG A 194 14.58 14.61 26.07
C ARG A 194 13.80 15.92 26.18
N GLN A 195 12.49 15.86 26.32
CA GLN A 195 11.60 17.01 26.44
C GLN A 195 11.87 17.79 27.70
N ARG A 196 12.08 17.11 28.86
CA ARG A 196 12.46 17.77 30.14
C ARG A 196 13.83 18.41 30.06
N ARG A 197 14.78 17.88 29.29
CA ARG A 197 16.13 18.44 29.13
C ARG A 197 16.15 19.69 28.23
N TRP A 198 15.24 19.77 27.25
CA TRP A 198 15.08 20.93 26.38
C TRP A 198 14.48 22.12 27.16
N TRP A 199 13.43 21.87 27.94
CA TRP A 199 12.79 22.88 28.79
C TRP A 199 13.73 23.52 29.82
N ARG A 200 14.68 22.77 30.38
CA ARG A 200 15.68 23.27 31.33
C ARG A 200 16.79 24.13 30.71
N ARG A 201 16.95 24.12 29.39
CA ARG A 201 17.93 24.92 28.64
C ARG A 201 17.35 26.23 28.11
N SER A 202 16.06 26.44 28.19
CA SER A 202 15.34 27.62 27.66
C SER A 202 14.92 28.58 28.77
N GLN A 203 15.34 28.34 30.03
CA GLN A 203 15.27 29.27 31.17
C GLN A 203 16.68 29.62 31.61
#